data_364c92d2f963c0858a36a15d09f41687
#
_entry.id   364c92d2f963c0858a36a15d09f41687
#
_cell.length_a   1.000
_cell.length_b   1.000
_cell.length_c   1.000
_cell.angle_alpha   90.00
_cell.angle_beta   90.00
_cell.angle_gamma   90.00
#
_symmetry.space_group_name_H-M   'P 1'
#
loop_
_entity.id
_entity.type
_entity.pdbx_description
1 polymer ?
#
loop_
_entity_poly.entity_id
_entity_poly.type
_entity_poly.pdbx_seq_one_letter_code
_entity_poly.pdbx_strand_id
1 'polypeptide(L)'
;MKVVKFGGSSVANADQISKVVEIVRADLDRKIVVVSAPGKRHRDDTKVTDLLITLARRVLEGEAYEHSLEKVVDRYCEIQRELGLSDDVLDEVREDLENRIANRGSHEAQFMDTMKAAGEDNNAKVIAAAFNHAGCSAEYVNPGEAGMLLSDEFGNAEVLPQS
;
A
#
# COMPACT_ATOMS: atom_id res chain seq x y z
N MET A 1 -21.06 12.17 6.81
CA MET A 1 -19.81 11.64 6.23
C MET A 1 -19.03 10.93 7.34
N LYS A 2 -18.51 9.73 7.06
CA LYS A 2 -17.71 8.93 7.99
C LYS A 2 -16.35 8.61 7.36
N VAL A 3 -15.31 8.68 8.17
CA VAL A 3 -13.98 8.14 7.87
C VAL A 3 -13.88 6.77 8.51
N VAL A 4 -13.45 5.75 7.76
CA VAL A 4 -13.26 4.40 8.27
C VAL A 4 -11.83 3.94 8.01
N LYS A 5 -11.26 3.18 8.95
CA LYS A 5 -9.87 2.68 8.85
C LYS A 5 -9.84 1.17 8.95
N PHE A 6 -9.12 0.54 8.03
CA PHE A 6 -8.88 -0.91 8.03
C PHE A 6 -7.38 -1.19 8.22
N GLY A 7 -7.06 -1.98 9.24
CA GLY A 7 -5.69 -2.39 9.54
C GLY A 7 -5.21 -3.51 8.62
N GLY A 8 -3.91 -3.80 8.66
CA GLY A 8 -3.27 -4.76 7.76
C GLY A 8 -3.89 -6.15 7.75
N SER A 9 -4.36 -6.67 8.89
CA SER A 9 -5.07 -7.96 8.94
C SER A 9 -6.42 -7.95 8.24
N SER A 10 -7.08 -6.78 8.18
CA SER A 10 -8.36 -6.62 7.48
C SER A 10 -8.21 -6.45 5.97
N VAL A 11 -6.99 -6.30 5.47
CA VAL A 11 -6.66 -6.13 4.05
C VAL A 11 -5.54 -7.09 3.61
N ALA A 12 -5.36 -8.20 4.34
CA ALA A 12 -4.25 -9.12 4.15
C ALA A 12 -4.36 -9.98 2.88
N ASN A 13 -5.56 -10.21 2.38
CA ASN A 13 -5.87 -11.03 1.20
C ASN A 13 -7.21 -10.62 0.58
N ALA A 14 -7.56 -11.23 -0.54
CA ALA A 14 -8.78 -10.96 -1.30
C ALA A 14 -10.06 -11.16 -0.49
N ASP A 15 -10.16 -12.22 0.33
CA ASP A 15 -11.32 -12.48 1.18
C ASP A 15 -11.56 -11.36 2.18
N GLN A 16 -10.50 -10.83 2.80
CA GLN A 16 -10.61 -9.73 3.74
C GLN A 16 -10.97 -8.42 3.03
N ILE A 17 -10.39 -8.16 1.86
CA ILE A 17 -10.71 -6.97 1.06
C ILE A 17 -12.17 -7.02 0.59
N SER A 18 -12.68 -8.18 0.17
CA SER A 18 -14.10 -8.35 -0.18
C SER A 18 -15.03 -7.98 0.98
N LYS A 19 -14.68 -8.38 2.21
CA LYS A 19 -15.44 -7.96 3.41
C LYS A 19 -15.35 -6.46 3.67
N VAL A 20 -14.18 -5.83 3.43
CA VAL A 20 -14.05 -4.37 3.51
C VAL A 20 -14.98 -3.68 2.54
N VAL A 21 -15.04 -4.15 1.29
CA VAL A 21 -15.97 -3.63 0.28
C VAL A 21 -17.43 -3.74 0.75
N GLU A 22 -17.85 -4.90 1.26
CA GLU A 22 -19.20 -5.10 1.79
C GLU A 22 -19.51 -4.18 2.97
N ILE A 23 -18.59 -4.05 3.93
CA ILE A 23 -18.74 -3.17 5.08
C ILE A 23 -18.94 -1.71 4.63
N VAL A 24 -18.13 -1.24 3.69
CA VAL A 24 -18.22 0.16 3.22
C VAL A 24 -19.52 0.38 2.46
N ARG A 25 -19.92 -0.54 1.56
CA ARG A 25 -21.16 -0.48 0.80
C ARG A 25 -22.43 -0.45 1.67
N ALA A 26 -22.39 -1.10 2.83
CA ALA A 26 -23.54 -1.17 3.74
C ALA A 26 -23.92 0.19 4.38
N ASP A 27 -23.08 1.22 4.22
CA ASP A 27 -23.34 2.55 4.79
C ASP A 27 -22.73 3.63 3.89
N LEU A 28 -23.58 4.31 3.15
CA LEU A 28 -23.22 5.34 2.17
C LEU A 28 -22.56 6.58 2.78
N ASP A 29 -22.58 6.72 4.11
CA ASP A 29 -21.85 7.77 4.81
C ASP A 29 -20.36 7.51 4.94
N ARG A 30 -19.88 6.29 4.71
CA ARG A 30 -18.46 5.90 4.72
C ARG A 30 -17.80 6.35 3.43
N LYS A 31 -17.41 7.62 3.39
CA LYS A 31 -16.90 8.28 2.17
C LYS A 31 -15.38 8.27 2.07
N ILE A 32 -14.67 8.20 3.19
CA ILE A 32 -13.21 8.17 3.23
C ILE A 32 -12.77 6.86 3.87
N VAL A 33 -11.99 6.10 3.12
CA VAL A 33 -11.47 4.79 3.53
C VAL A 33 -9.95 4.87 3.64
N VAL A 34 -9.44 4.67 4.86
CA VAL A 34 -8.00 4.65 5.15
C VAL A 34 -7.56 3.21 5.35
N VAL A 35 -6.51 2.79 4.67
CA VAL A 35 -6.03 1.42 4.70
C VAL A 35 -4.56 1.32 5.07
N SER A 36 -4.16 0.21 5.66
CA SER A 36 -2.75 -0.15 5.88
C SER A 36 -2.22 -1.00 4.72
N ALA A 37 -0.92 -1.22 4.69
CA ALA A 37 -0.32 -2.26 3.87
C ALA A 37 -0.91 -3.65 4.19
N PRO A 38 -0.94 -4.60 3.24
CA PRO A 38 -1.42 -5.95 3.49
C PRO A 38 -0.64 -6.64 4.62
N GLY A 39 -1.38 -7.08 5.64
CA GLY A 39 -0.83 -7.79 6.79
C GLY A 39 -0.49 -9.26 6.50
N LYS A 40 -0.29 -10.04 7.56
CA LYS A 40 -0.09 -11.48 7.46
C LYS A 40 -1.39 -12.18 7.10
N ARG A 41 -1.34 -13.14 6.15
CA ARG A 41 -2.45 -14.03 5.78
C ARG A 41 -2.66 -15.12 6.84
N HIS A 42 -1.56 -15.55 7.49
CA HIS A 42 -1.52 -16.56 8.56
C HIS A 42 -0.35 -16.30 9.52
N ARG A 43 -0.25 -17.11 10.60
CA ARG A 43 0.72 -16.87 11.69
C ARG A 43 2.17 -16.77 11.21
N ASP A 44 2.58 -17.63 10.29
CA ASP A 44 3.97 -17.76 9.83
C ASP A 44 4.26 -16.93 8.56
N ASP A 45 3.31 -16.09 8.12
CA ASP A 45 3.46 -15.24 6.96
C ASP A 45 4.27 -13.97 7.29
N THR A 46 4.76 -13.31 6.24
CA THR A 46 5.45 -12.03 6.33
C THR A 46 4.54 -10.93 5.80
N LYS A 47 4.34 -9.86 6.56
CA LYS A 47 3.56 -8.71 6.10
C LYS A 47 4.31 -7.92 5.02
N VAL A 48 3.58 -7.23 4.17
CA VAL A 48 4.15 -6.46 3.04
C VAL A 48 5.16 -5.42 3.53
N THR A 49 4.90 -4.73 4.64
CA THR A 49 5.85 -3.76 5.20
C THR A 49 7.22 -4.37 5.51
N ASP A 50 7.27 -5.61 6.04
CA ASP A 50 8.55 -6.28 6.33
C ASP A 50 9.27 -6.74 5.04
N LEU A 51 8.52 -7.12 3.99
CA LEU A 51 9.07 -7.40 2.66
C LEU A 51 9.69 -6.14 2.05
N LEU A 52 9.01 -5.00 2.15
CA LEU A 52 9.48 -3.70 1.67
C LEU A 52 10.74 -3.22 2.41
N ILE A 53 10.80 -3.41 3.73
CA ILE A 53 12.00 -3.10 4.52
C ILE A 53 13.18 -3.98 4.05
N THR A 54 12.93 -5.27 3.79
CA THR A 54 13.96 -6.19 3.29
C THR A 54 14.45 -5.78 1.91
N LEU A 55 13.53 -5.42 1.00
CA LEU A 55 13.84 -4.89 -0.32
C LEU A 55 14.69 -3.62 -0.23
N ALA A 56 14.26 -2.65 0.58
CA ALA A 56 14.98 -1.38 0.75
C ALA A 56 16.40 -1.57 1.26
N ARG A 57 16.62 -2.46 2.22
CA ARG A 57 17.96 -2.76 2.76
C ARG A 57 18.87 -3.31 1.67
N ARG A 58 18.43 -4.28 0.87
CA ARG A 58 19.24 -4.84 -0.23
C ARG A 58 19.62 -3.79 -1.25
N VAL A 59 18.70 -2.90 -1.61
CA VAL A 59 18.98 -1.77 -2.51
C VAL A 59 20.04 -0.82 -1.92
N LEU A 60 19.94 -0.51 -0.62
CA LEU A 60 20.91 0.37 0.07
C LEU A 60 22.30 -0.27 0.18
N GLU A 61 22.35 -1.56 0.43
CA GLU A 61 23.59 -2.36 0.53
C GLU A 61 24.22 -2.66 -0.83
N GLY A 62 23.54 -2.32 -1.95
CA GLY A 62 24.01 -2.61 -3.31
C GLY A 62 23.96 -4.10 -3.66
N GLU A 63 23.15 -4.88 -2.97
CA GLU A 63 22.93 -6.30 -3.22
C GLU A 63 21.89 -6.52 -4.33
N ALA A 64 21.88 -7.75 -4.91
CA ALA A 64 20.82 -8.17 -5.81
C ALA A 64 19.46 -8.17 -5.10
N TYR A 65 18.53 -7.36 -5.57
CA TYR A 65 17.25 -7.11 -4.91
C TYR A 65 16.03 -7.63 -5.68
N GLU A 66 16.22 -8.09 -6.90
CA GLU A 66 15.13 -8.49 -7.81
C GLU A 66 14.22 -9.54 -7.17
N HIS A 67 14.80 -10.55 -6.51
CA HIS A 67 14.01 -11.56 -5.80
C HIS A 67 13.17 -10.98 -4.63
N SER A 68 13.68 -9.93 -3.97
CA SER A 68 12.93 -9.25 -2.90
C SER A 68 11.82 -8.39 -3.47
N LEU A 69 12.02 -7.78 -4.63
CA LEU A 69 10.99 -7.06 -5.38
C LEU A 69 9.87 -8.02 -5.79
N GLU A 70 10.21 -9.15 -6.42
CA GLU A 70 9.22 -10.15 -6.82
C GLU A 70 8.37 -10.65 -5.64
N LYS A 71 8.94 -10.86 -4.46
CA LYS A 71 8.17 -11.23 -3.28
C LYS A 71 7.10 -10.20 -2.88
N VAL A 72 7.37 -8.92 -3.05
CA VAL A 72 6.37 -7.87 -2.81
C VAL A 72 5.30 -7.91 -3.88
N VAL A 73 5.71 -7.97 -5.16
CA VAL A 73 4.80 -8.02 -6.31
C VAL A 73 3.90 -9.25 -6.27
N ASP A 74 4.45 -10.43 -5.92
CA ASP A 74 3.69 -11.68 -5.78
C ASP A 74 2.54 -11.57 -4.76
N ARG A 75 2.74 -10.80 -3.66
CA ARG A 75 1.67 -10.56 -2.68
C ARG A 75 0.50 -9.78 -3.28
N TYR A 76 0.77 -8.79 -4.10
CA TYR A 76 -0.27 -8.02 -4.80
C TYR A 76 -0.86 -8.81 -5.98
N CYS A 77 -0.06 -9.60 -6.68
CA CYS A 77 -0.51 -10.50 -7.75
C CYS A 77 -1.55 -11.51 -7.23
N GLU A 78 -1.30 -12.12 -6.08
CA GLU A 78 -2.25 -13.03 -5.44
C GLU A 78 -3.59 -12.32 -5.15
N ILE A 79 -3.54 -11.13 -4.53
CA ILE A 79 -4.73 -10.32 -4.22
C ILE A 79 -5.46 -9.91 -5.51
N GLN A 80 -4.74 -9.39 -6.49
CA GLN A 80 -5.27 -8.94 -7.78
C GLN A 80 -6.01 -10.09 -8.50
N ARG A 81 -5.35 -11.25 -8.61
CA ARG A 81 -5.91 -12.42 -9.29
C ARG A 81 -7.15 -12.97 -8.59
N GLU A 82 -7.11 -13.09 -7.25
CA GLU A 82 -8.24 -13.62 -6.48
C GLU A 82 -9.45 -12.68 -6.45
N LEU A 83 -9.23 -11.36 -6.56
CA LEU A 83 -10.30 -10.36 -6.72
C LEU A 83 -10.78 -10.21 -8.16
N GLY A 84 -10.09 -10.81 -9.15
CA GLY A 84 -10.43 -10.67 -10.57
C GLY A 84 -10.20 -9.27 -11.13
N LEU A 85 -9.22 -8.52 -10.59
CA LEU A 85 -8.88 -7.19 -11.07
C LEU A 85 -8.04 -7.28 -12.35
N SER A 86 -7.99 -6.19 -13.15
CA SER A 86 -7.18 -6.13 -14.36
C SER A 86 -5.68 -6.17 -14.05
N ASP A 87 -4.89 -6.61 -15.02
CA ASP A 87 -3.42 -6.69 -14.89
C ASP A 87 -2.79 -5.30 -14.72
N ASP A 88 -3.41 -4.23 -15.24
CA ASP A 88 -2.96 -2.85 -15.09
C ASP A 88 -2.71 -2.47 -13.62
N VAL A 89 -3.53 -2.99 -12.70
CA VAL A 89 -3.38 -2.74 -11.25
C VAL A 89 -2.06 -3.28 -10.72
N LEU A 90 -1.62 -4.44 -11.21
CA LEU A 90 -0.34 -5.05 -10.81
C LEU A 90 0.83 -4.34 -11.48
N ASP A 91 0.67 -3.93 -12.72
CA ASP A 91 1.67 -3.16 -13.46
C ASP A 91 1.95 -1.83 -12.76
N GLU A 92 0.91 -1.11 -12.31
CA GLU A 92 1.04 0.12 -11.50
C GLU A 92 1.81 -0.11 -10.19
N VAL A 93 1.57 -1.22 -9.49
CA VAL A 93 2.29 -1.57 -8.25
C VAL A 93 3.78 -1.79 -8.55
N ARG A 94 4.08 -2.55 -9.59
CA ARG A 94 5.46 -2.84 -10.00
C ARG A 94 6.18 -1.56 -10.39
N GLU A 95 5.58 -0.77 -11.25
CA GLU A 95 6.14 0.50 -11.74
C GLU A 95 6.41 1.47 -10.58
N ASP A 96 5.49 1.59 -9.62
CA ASP A 96 5.68 2.43 -8.44
C ASP A 96 6.92 1.99 -7.63
N LEU A 97 7.08 0.69 -7.38
CA LEU A 97 8.22 0.16 -6.63
C LEU A 97 9.54 0.37 -7.37
N GLU A 98 9.58 0.10 -8.68
CA GLU A 98 10.76 0.31 -9.52
C GLU A 98 11.14 1.79 -9.61
N ASN A 99 10.15 2.68 -9.73
CA ASN A 99 10.36 4.13 -9.72
C ASN A 99 10.92 4.63 -8.38
N ARG A 100 10.43 4.12 -7.24
CA ARG A 100 10.98 4.47 -5.92
C ARG A 100 12.43 4.00 -5.77
N ILE A 101 12.77 2.83 -6.28
CA ILE A 101 14.14 2.30 -6.27
C ILE A 101 15.05 3.16 -7.16
N ALA A 102 14.62 3.46 -8.39
CA ALA A 102 15.38 4.26 -9.35
C ALA A 102 15.64 5.69 -8.83
N ASN A 103 14.69 6.28 -8.10
CA ASN A 103 14.73 7.63 -7.57
C ASN A 103 15.12 7.69 -6.08
N ARG A 104 15.84 6.70 -5.56
CA ARG A 104 16.14 6.56 -4.12
C ARG A 104 16.86 7.74 -3.48
N GLY A 105 17.51 8.63 -4.28
CA GLY A 105 18.31 9.72 -3.76
C GLY A 105 19.54 9.26 -2.97
N SER A 106 20.16 10.18 -2.23
CA SER A 106 21.35 9.92 -1.38
C SER A 106 21.01 9.74 0.10
N HIS A 107 19.76 10.00 0.52
CA HIS A 107 19.37 9.98 1.93
C HIS A 107 18.72 8.64 2.29
N GLU A 108 19.48 7.74 2.93
CA GLU A 108 19.05 6.35 3.24
C GLU A 108 17.78 6.29 4.10
N ALA A 109 17.66 7.15 5.13
CA ALA A 109 16.47 7.14 5.99
C ALA A 109 15.21 7.59 5.24
N GLN A 110 15.33 8.59 4.35
CA GLN A 110 14.24 9.01 3.48
C GLN A 110 13.81 7.89 2.53
N PHE A 111 14.77 7.22 1.90
CA PHE A 111 14.48 6.08 1.03
C PHE A 111 13.78 4.95 1.80
N MET A 112 14.23 4.63 3.01
CA MET A 112 13.60 3.62 3.85
C MET A 112 12.13 3.97 4.15
N ASP A 113 11.83 5.23 4.47
CA ASP A 113 10.46 5.68 4.73
C ASP A 113 9.60 5.67 3.46
N THR A 114 10.17 6.09 2.32
CA THR A 114 9.51 6.03 1.00
C THR A 114 9.13 4.58 0.64
N MET A 115 10.01 3.62 0.91
CA MET A 115 9.72 2.20 0.63
C MET A 115 8.69 1.62 1.61
N LYS A 116 8.74 1.97 2.89
CA LYS A 116 7.70 1.55 3.85
C LYS A 116 6.32 2.07 3.45
N ALA A 117 6.23 3.36 3.09
CA ALA A 117 4.99 4.00 2.68
C ALA A 117 4.39 3.38 1.40
N ALA A 118 5.21 2.78 0.53
CA ALA A 118 4.74 2.10 -0.67
C ALA A 118 3.72 0.98 -0.37
N GLY A 119 3.78 0.38 0.83
CA GLY A 119 2.85 -0.67 1.23
C GLY A 119 1.41 -0.18 1.37
N GLU A 120 1.23 0.94 2.07
CA GLU A 120 -0.07 1.60 2.25
C GLU A 120 -0.55 2.21 0.94
N ASP A 121 0.34 2.86 0.22
CA ASP A 121 0.06 3.58 -1.02
C ASP A 121 -0.45 2.64 -2.10
N ASN A 122 0.30 1.60 -2.41
CA ASN A 122 -0.10 0.60 -3.40
C ASN A 122 -1.34 -0.19 -2.98
N ASN A 123 -1.49 -0.51 -1.68
CA ASN A 123 -2.70 -1.17 -1.22
C ASN A 123 -3.94 -0.30 -1.36
N ALA A 124 -3.82 1.01 -1.18
CA ALA A 124 -4.94 1.93 -1.40
C ALA A 124 -5.39 1.94 -2.87
N LYS A 125 -4.45 1.89 -3.82
CA LYS A 125 -4.75 1.76 -5.27
C LYS A 125 -5.48 0.45 -5.58
N VAL A 126 -4.95 -0.68 -5.08
CA VAL A 126 -5.58 -2.01 -5.25
C VAL A 126 -6.99 -2.04 -4.67
N ILE A 127 -7.20 -1.44 -3.50
CA ILE A 127 -8.52 -1.40 -2.85
C ILE A 127 -9.48 -0.48 -3.61
N ALA A 128 -9.03 0.66 -4.13
CA ALA A 128 -9.84 1.50 -5.01
C ALA A 128 -10.29 0.74 -6.26
N ALA A 129 -9.39 -0.03 -6.89
CA ALA A 129 -9.73 -0.91 -8.00
C ALA A 129 -10.75 -2.00 -7.60
N ALA A 130 -10.61 -2.59 -6.40
CA ALA A 130 -11.56 -3.58 -5.89
C ALA A 130 -12.96 -2.99 -5.66
N PHE A 131 -13.06 -1.76 -5.14
CA PHE A 131 -14.33 -1.04 -5.03
C PHE A 131 -14.97 -0.81 -6.41
N ASN A 132 -14.20 -0.31 -7.38
CA ASN A 132 -14.68 -0.07 -8.74
C ASN A 132 -15.13 -1.38 -9.41
N HIS A 133 -14.39 -2.45 -9.27
CA HIS A 133 -14.76 -3.78 -9.77
C HIS A 133 -16.07 -4.28 -9.15
N ALA A 134 -16.32 -3.98 -7.88
CA ALA A 134 -17.56 -4.30 -7.19
C ALA A 134 -18.72 -3.33 -7.51
N GLY A 135 -18.55 -2.38 -8.45
CA GLY A 135 -19.55 -1.41 -8.85
C GLY A 135 -19.70 -0.22 -7.87
N CYS A 136 -18.72 0.00 -7.01
CA CYS A 136 -18.67 1.15 -6.09
C CYS A 136 -17.65 2.15 -6.62
N SER A 137 -18.08 3.33 -7.05
CA SER A 137 -17.15 4.38 -7.50
C SER A 137 -16.20 4.78 -6.38
N ALA A 138 -14.91 4.58 -6.61
CA ALA A 138 -13.83 4.93 -5.68
C ALA A 138 -12.64 5.48 -6.43
N GLU A 139 -11.93 6.39 -5.79
CA GLU A 139 -10.72 7.02 -6.29
C GLU A 139 -9.61 6.88 -5.24
N TYR A 140 -8.41 6.57 -5.69
CA TYR A 140 -7.21 6.65 -4.86
C TYR A 140 -6.83 8.13 -4.69
N VAL A 141 -6.53 8.53 -3.47
CA VAL A 141 -6.05 9.87 -3.15
C VAL A 141 -4.76 9.77 -2.35
N ASN A 142 -3.67 10.34 -2.90
CA ASN A 142 -2.41 10.44 -2.17
C ASN A 142 -2.56 11.46 -1.02
N PRO A 143 -2.22 11.10 0.24
CA PRO A 143 -2.36 12.02 1.37
C PRO A 143 -1.59 13.34 1.20
N GLY A 144 -0.41 13.31 0.57
CA GLY A 144 0.38 14.52 0.29
C GLY A 144 -0.34 15.46 -0.69
N GLU A 145 -0.95 14.92 -1.74
CA GLU A 145 -1.75 15.70 -2.70
C GLU A 145 -3.04 16.22 -2.05
N ALA A 146 -3.58 15.50 -1.06
CA ALA A 146 -4.71 15.95 -0.26
C ALA A 146 -4.34 17.04 0.77
N GLY A 147 -3.08 17.43 0.86
CA GLY A 147 -2.60 18.52 1.72
C GLY A 147 -1.99 18.05 3.06
N MET A 148 -1.80 16.74 3.28
CA MET A 148 -1.11 16.26 4.48
C MET A 148 0.39 16.60 4.40
N LEU A 149 0.86 17.38 5.36
CA LEU A 149 2.27 17.78 5.51
C LEU A 149 2.89 17.03 6.68
N LEU A 150 4.11 16.57 6.49
CA LEU A 150 4.89 15.87 7.52
C LEU A 150 6.14 16.69 7.88
N SER A 151 6.65 16.46 9.09
CA SER A 151 7.97 16.98 9.50
C SER A 151 9.10 16.27 8.75
N ASP A 152 10.28 16.89 8.70
CA ASP A 152 11.49 16.36 8.03
C ASP A 152 12.25 15.32 8.89
N GLU A 153 11.60 14.77 9.91
CA GLU A 153 12.18 13.76 10.80
C GLU A 153 11.98 12.36 10.24
N PHE A 154 12.87 11.90 9.38
CA PHE A 154 12.79 10.56 8.79
C PHE A 154 12.79 9.47 9.87
N GLY A 155 11.88 8.52 9.73
CA GLY A 155 11.64 7.42 10.68
C GLY A 155 10.72 7.79 11.84
N ASN A 156 10.45 9.06 12.08
CA ASN A 156 9.58 9.56 13.16
C ASN A 156 8.84 10.84 12.76
N ALA A 157 8.43 10.95 11.51
CA ALA A 157 7.74 12.13 11.01
C ALA A 157 6.37 12.32 11.70
N GLU A 158 6.06 13.57 12.03
CA GLU A 158 4.80 13.99 12.61
C GLU A 158 3.97 14.78 11.60
N VAL A 159 2.63 14.67 11.70
CA VAL A 159 1.72 15.47 10.89
C VAL A 159 1.80 16.93 11.36
N LEU A 160 2.09 17.84 10.43
CA LEU A 160 2.21 19.25 10.75
C LEU A 160 0.83 19.91 10.94
N PRO A 161 0.70 20.93 11.83
CA PRO A 161 -0.58 21.61 12.08
C PRO A 161 -1.18 22.32 10.87
N GLN A 162 -0.39 22.54 9.81
CA GLN A 162 -0.82 23.16 8.57
C GLN A 162 -1.49 22.20 7.58
N SER A 163 -1.54 20.88 7.94
CA SER A 163 -2.18 19.84 7.12
C SER A 163 -3.68 19.98 7.02
#